data_2180b0c10278a959b52f6b52b5cbe447
#
_entry.id   2180b0c10278a959b52f6b52b5cbe447
#
_cell.length_a   1.000
_cell.length_b   1.000
_cell.length_c   1.000
_cell.angle_alpha   90.00
_cell.angle_beta   90.00
_cell.angle_gamma   90.00
#
_symmetry.space_group_name_H-M   'P 1'
#
loop_
_entity.id
_entity.type
_entity.pdbx_description
1 polymer ?
#
loop_
_entity_poly.entity_id
_entity_poly.type
_entity_poly.pdbx_seq_one_letter_code
_entity_poly.pdbx_strand_id
1 'polypeptide(L)'
;MKPIISRLRHTVVALLFALSISAANAQISYTATFDQHLLTTDTVSENGDSYLRLRYPDLWTQSAAGTPELPVHYLRFSVPCDATDFTVSVTGETTTATRYTLPVYPTQPPIPSDRNWPAVPVQVVDEGFLDGDNHIVTVAVWPISYAPTDGEILFRNSVNVRLDYSVKNAGSENPSRLRAISRRATGRNNVRWGREEAKRIVVNPAQIDGFAPTTATRSASPRTVTTLPDFEYTVVTNRELAPAFDRLIGWKRQKGYSAGVVCIEDILACPDFQGGDLVSNIDDDAGKLR
;
A
#
# COMPACT_ATOMS: atom_id res chain seq x y z
N MET A 1 -74.28 -43.39 8.49
CA MET A 1 -72.98 -43.38 7.71
C MET A 1 -72.64 -41.91 7.48
N LYS A 2 -71.52 -41.47 8.15
CA LYS A 2 -70.98 -40.09 8.00
C LYS A 2 -69.68 -40.17 7.19
N PRO A 3 -69.41 -39.36 6.17
CA PRO A 3 -68.16 -39.30 5.51
C PRO A 3 -67.18 -38.40 6.28
N ILE A 4 -65.97 -38.94 6.49
CA ILE A 4 -64.84 -38.27 7.10
C ILE A 4 -64.19 -37.36 6.04
N ILE A 5 -64.22 -36.02 6.25
CA ILE A 5 -63.51 -35.08 5.41
C ILE A 5 -62.09 -34.93 5.95
N SER A 6 -61.13 -35.50 5.22
CA SER A 6 -59.71 -35.33 5.44
C SER A 6 -59.29 -33.91 5.05
N ARG A 7 -58.86 -33.12 6.02
CA ARG A 7 -58.22 -31.80 5.78
C ARG A 7 -56.76 -32.01 5.45
N LEU A 8 -56.41 -31.84 4.19
CA LEU A 8 -55.07 -31.80 3.71
C LEU A 8 -54.45 -30.44 4.10
N ARG A 9 -53.58 -30.40 5.09
CA ARG A 9 -52.81 -29.21 5.45
C ARG A 9 -51.64 -29.04 4.47
N HIS A 10 -51.70 -28.07 3.61
CA HIS A 10 -50.58 -27.66 2.78
C HIS A 10 -49.58 -26.89 3.65
N THR A 11 -48.48 -27.53 3.99
CA THR A 11 -47.35 -26.88 4.62
C THR A 11 -46.54 -26.22 3.50
N VAL A 12 -46.66 -24.90 3.37
CA VAL A 12 -45.79 -24.12 2.49
C VAL A 12 -44.44 -23.98 3.20
N VAL A 13 -43.45 -24.72 2.74
CA VAL A 13 -42.06 -24.53 3.15
C VAL A 13 -41.52 -23.35 2.33
N ALA A 14 -41.44 -22.19 2.95
CA ALA A 14 -40.76 -21.03 2.40
C ALA A 14 -39.22 -21.30 2.48
N LEU A 15 -38.62 -21.66 1.36
CA LEU A 15 -37.16 -21.80 1.22
C LEU A 15 -36.58 -20.38 1.12
N LEU A 16 -36.14 -19.82 2.23
CA LEU A 16 -35.34 -18.61 2.27
C LEU A 16 -33.94 -18.91 1.68
N PHE A 17 -33.78 -18.63 0.40
CA PHE A 17 -32.45 -18.49 -0.20
C PHE A 17 -31.81 -17.22 0.36
N ALA A 18 -30.98 -17.37 1.39
CA ALA A 18 -30.04 -16.34 1.75
C ALA A 18 -29.01 -16.26 0.61
N LEU A 19 -29.15 -15.26 -0.29
CA LEU A 19 -28.07 -14.87 -1.18
C LEU A 19 -26.94 -14.33 -0.29
N SER A 20 -26.02 -15.20 0.08
CA SER A 20 -24.72 -14.77 0.55
C SER A 20 -24.00 -14.12 -0.65
N ILE A 21 -23.92 -12.80 -0.66
CA ILE A 21 -23.04 -12.07 -1.56
C ILE A 21 -21.63 -12.42 -1.08
N SER A 22 -21.05 -13.47 -1.66
CA SER A 22 -19.63 -13.78 -1.49
C SER A 22 -18.88 -12.65 -2.15
N ALA A 23 -18.19 -11.83 -1.36
CA ALA A 23 -17.14 -10.98 -1.90
C ALA A 23 -16.18 -11.91 -2.67
N ALA A 24 -15.96 -11.64 -3.95
CA ALA A 24 -15.01 -12.41 -4.73
C ALA A 24 -13.62 -12.13 -4.19
N ASN A 25 -13.06 -13.05 -3.43
CA ASN A 25 -11.67 -12.98 -3.00
C ASN A 25 -10.81 -13.22 -4.23
N ALA A 26 -10.01 -12.23 -4.59
CA ALA A 26 -9.01 -12.32 -5.63
C ALA A 26 -7.62 -12.49 -5.00
N GLN A 27 -6.71 -13.08 -5.76
CA GLN A 27 -5.36 -13.35 -5.29
C GLN A 27 -4.32 -13.06 -6.37
N ILE A 28 -3.14 -12.63 -5.95
CA ILE A 28 -1.95 -12.50 -6.78
C ILE A 28 -0.83 -13.28 -6.11
N SER A 29 -0.12 -14.10 -6.88
CA SER A 29 1.03 -14.85 -6.37
C SER A 29 2.31 -14.42 -7.09
N TYR A 30 3.40 -14.37 -6.33
CA TYR A 30 4.73 -14.04 -6.85
C TYR A 30 5.78 -14.85 -6.10
N THR A 31 6.79 -15.34 -6.82
CA THR A 31 7.93 -16.03 -6.22
C THR A 31 9.12 -15.09 -6.18
N ALA A 32 9.53 -14.67 -4.99
CA ALA A 32 10.78 -13.99 -4.76
C ALA A 32 11.91 -15.00 -4.59
N THR A 33 13.03 -14.80 -5.27
CA THR A 33 14.22 -15.68 -5.19
C THR A 33 15.42 -14.89 -4.71
N PHE A 34 16.20 -15.50 -3.84
CA PHE A 34 17.40 -14.90 -3.25
C PHE A 34 18.56 -15.90 -3.34
N ASP A 35 19.72 -15.42 -3.76
CA ASP A 35 20.94 -16.24 -3.82
C ASP A 35 21.71 -16.11 -2.50
N GLN A 36 21.80 -17.19 -1.74
CA GLN A 36 22.51 -17.20 -0.47
C GLN A 36 23.99 -16.79 -0.60
N HIS A 37 24.62 -17.02 -1.76
CA HIS A 37 26.04 -16.64 -2.00
C HIS A 37 26.25 -15.13 -2.04
N LEU A 38 25.19 -14.34 -2.25
CA LEU A 38 25.25 -12.89 -2.21
C LEU A 38 25.13 -12.32 -0.79
N LEU A 39 24.75 -13.16 0.20
CA LEU A 39 24.73 -12.73 1.59
C LEU A 39 26.17 -12.56 2.09
N THR A 40 26.52 -11.37 2.51
CA THR A 40 27.79 -11.06 3.14
C THR A 40 27.60 -10.74 4.62
N THR A 41 28.61 -11.07 5.41
CA THR A 41 28.61 -10.86 6.86
C THR A 41 29.85 -10.11 7.28
N ASP A 42 29.66 -9.06 8.08
CA ASP A 42 30.75 -8.26 8.67
C ASP A 42 30.67 -8.33 10.20
N THR A 43 31.82 -8.35 10.87
CA THR A 43 31.86 -8.19 12.33
C THR A 43 31.97 -6.71 12.68
N VAL A 44 31.06 -6.24 13.54
CA VAL A 44 31.03 -4.86 14.04
C VAL A 44 31.20 -4.89 15.55
N SER A 45 32.09 -4.03 16.07
CA SER A 45 32.28 -3.85 17.51
C SER A 45 31.65 -2.52 17.94
N GLU A 46 30.82 -2.57 18.96
CA GLU A 46 30.17 -1.39 19.53
C GLU A 46 30.07 -1.53 21.05
N ASN A 47 30.49 -0.51 21.79
CA ASN A 47 30.48 -0.48 23.27
C ASN A 47 31.20 -1.68 23.95
N GLY A 48 32.18 -2.30 23.26
CA GLY A 48 32.91 -3.46 23.75
C GLY A 48 32.30 -4.81 23.37
N ASP A 49 31.12 -4.84 22.83
CA ASP A 49 30.46 -6.05 22.30
C ASP A 49 30.71 -6.21 20.82
N SER A 50 30.70 -7.46 20.35
CA SER A 50 30.88 -7.81 18.93
C SER A 50 29.59 -8.40 18.36
N TYR A 51 29.22 -7.93 17.18
CA TYR A 51 27.97 -8.28 16.50
C TYR A 51 28.23 -8.71 15.07
N LEU A 52 27.33 -9.51 14.50
CA LEU A 52 27.27 -9.89 13.10
C LEU A 52 26.34 -8.95 12.34
N ARG A 53 26.85 -8.22 11.35
CA ARG A 53 26.05 -7.42 10.45
C ARG A 53 25.81 -8.18 9.15
N LEU A 54 24.54 -8.31 8.76
CA LEU A 54 24.12 -8.98 7.55
C LEU A 54 23.87 -7.97 6.44
N ARG A 55 24.47 -8.19 5.26
CA ARG A 55 24.25 -7.35 4.09
C ARG A 55 23.88 -8.20 2.89
N TYR A 56 22.91 -7.70 2.14
CA TYR A 56 22.52 -8.33 0.88
C TYR A 56 22.41 -7.23 -0.19
N PRO A 57 23.00 -7.41 -1.39
CA PRO A 57 22.99 -6.42 -2.46
C PRO A 57 21.53 -6.06 -2.83
N ASP A 58 21.32 -4.79 -3.14
CA ASP A 58 20.04 -4.23 -3.63
C ASP A 58 18.84 -4.39 -2.67
N LEU A 59 19.05 -4.89 -1.44
CA LEU A 59 18.03 -4.93 -0.42
C LEU A 59 18.18 -3.78 0.58
N TRP A 60 17.04 -3.30 1.08
CA TRP A 60 17.02 -2.36 2.19
C TRP A 60 17.36 -3.06 3.50
N THR A 61 17.94 -2.34 4.43
CA THR A 61 18.10 -2.84 5.80
C THR A 61 17.00 -2.22 6.66
N GLN A 62 16.17 -3.07 7.25
CA GLN A 62 15.22 -2.59 8.23
C GLN A 62 15.90 -2.40 9.57
N SER A 63 15.73 -1.21 10.13
CA SER A 63 16.32 -0.80 11.41
C SER A 63 15.30 -0.05 12.25
N ALA A 64 14.47 -0.78 13.00
CA ALA A 64 13.64 -0.20 14.04
C ALA A 64 14.32 -0.38 15.39
N ALA A 65 14.17 0.57 16.31
CA ALA A 65 14.75 0.48 17.65
C ALA A 65 14.39 -0.84 18.34
N GLY A 66 15.38 -1.52 18.93
CA GLY A 66 15.21 -2.82 19.60
C GLY A 66 14.99 -4.00 18.65
N THR A 67 15.30 -3.87 17.36
CA THR A 67 15.24 -4.97 16.37
C THR A 67 16.60 -5.25 15.77
N PRO A 68 16.89 -6.49 15.32
CA PRO A 68 18.08 -6.78 14.53
C PRO A 68 18.02 -6.10 13.17
N GLU A 69 19.16 -5.65 12.65
CA GLU A 69 19.29 -5.16 11.28
C GLU A 69 19.20 -6.33 10.31
N LEU A 70 18.06 -6.48 9.67
CA LEU A 70 17.81 -7.54 8.68
C LEU A 70 17.56 -6.96 7.29
N PRO A 71 18.13 -7.58 6.23
CA PRO A 71 17.77 -7.24 4.85
C PRO A 71 16.28 -7.47 4.59
N VAL A 72 15.67 -6.53 3.88
CA VAL A 72 14.25 -6.57 3.49
C VAL A 72 14.09 -6.22 2.03
N HIS A 73 13.26 -6.98 1.33
CA HIS A 73 12.88 -6.75 -0.06
C HIS A 73 11.44 -6.24 -0.13
N TYR A 74 11.22 -5.12 -0.82
CA TYR A 74 9.89 -4.57 -1.01
C TYR A 74 9.33 -4.95 -2.37
N LEU A 75 8.31 -5.80 -2.38
CA LEU A 75 7.53 -6.15 -3.56
C LEU A 75 6.35 -5.18 -3.69
N ARG A 76 6.15 -4.64 -4.89
CA ARG A 76 4.99 -3.82 -5.18
C ARG A 76 4.05 -4.58 -6.09
N PHE A 77 2.79 -4.68 -5.69
CA PHE A 77 1.73 -5.33 -6.44
C PHE A 77 0.76 -4.27 -6.95
N SER A 78 0.44 -4.30 -8.23
CA SER A 78 -0.71 -3.56 -8.72
C SER A 78 -1.96 -4.38 -8.49
N VAL A 79 -3.00 -3.73 -8.00
CA VAL A 79 -4.30 -4.34 -7.71
C VAL A 79 -5.43 -3.49 -8.34
N PRO A 80 -6.65 -4.04 -8.47
CA PRO A 80 -7.81 -3.25 -8.90
C PRO A 80 -8.03 -2.03 -8.01
N CYS A 81 -8.50 -0.93 -8.59
CA CYS A 81 -8.70 0.33 -7.85
C CYS A 81 -9.68 0.24 -6.68
N ASP A 82 -10.57 -0.73 -6.71
CA ASP A 82 -11.61 -0.99 -5.71
C ASP A 82 -11.27 -2.17 -4.79
N ALA A 83 -10.01 -2.65 -4.87
CA ALA A 83 -9.49 -3.66 -3.97
C ALA A 83 -9.32 -3.12 -2.54
N THR A 84 -9.63 -3.97 -1.56
CA THR A 84 -9.54 -3.68 -0.11
C THR A 84 -9.19 -4.96 0.65
N ASP A 85 -8.98 -4.83 1.95
CA ASP A 85 -8.80 -5.96 2.87
C ASP A 85 -7.61 -6.84 2.49
N PHE A 86 -6.45 -6.21 2.32
CA PHE A 86 -5.23 -6.89 1.88
C PHE A 86 -4.66 -7.77 2.98
N THR A 87 -4.42 -9.03 2.63
CA THR A 87 -3.69 -9.97 3.47
C THR A 87 -2.59 -10.64 2.66
N VAL A 88 -1.44 -10.88 3.30
CA VAL A 88 -0.31 -11.54 2.66
C VAL A 88 0.08 -12.79 3.42
N SER A 89 0.42 -13.84 2.67
CA SER A 89 0.85 -15.12 3.23
C SER A 89 1.98 -15.74 2.41
N VAL A 90 2.74 -16.63 3.04
CA VAL A 90 3.71 -17.50 2.38
C VAL A 90 3.02 -18.82 2.07
N THR A 91 2.98 -19.21 0.80
CA THR A 91 2.40 -20.48 0.36
C THR A 91 3.44 -21.58 0.14
N GLY A 92 4.71 -21.22 0.15
CA GLY A 92 5.83 -22.15 0.05
C GLY A 92 7.16 -21.39 0.13
N GLU A 93 8.16 -22.05 0.71
CA GLU A 93 9.51 -21.50 0.79
C GLU A 93 10.56 -22.61 0.72
N THR A 94 11.77 -22.26 0.27
CA THR A 94 12.96 -23.10 0.41
C THR A 94 13.96 -22.38 1.28
N THR A 95 14.47 -23.07 2.31
CA THR A 95 15.27 -22.43 3.35
C THR A 95 16.58 -23.16 3.59
N THR A 96 17.58 -22.41 4.07
CA THR A 96 18.86 -22.93 4.57
C THR A 96 19.12 -22.33 5.94
N ALA A 97 19.36 -23.16 6.95
CA ALA A 97 19.69 -22.71 8.29
C ALA A 97 21.22 -22.69 8.51
N THR A 98 21.69 -21.61 9.16
CA THR A 98 23.09 -21.45 9.55
C THR A 98 23.15 -20.89 10.95
N ARG A 99 24.07 -21.39 11.78
CA ARG A 99 24.29 -20.89 13.15
C ARG A 99 25.51 -20.03 13.19
N TYR A 100 25.39 -18.89 13.88
CA TYR A 100 26.50 -17.98 14.13
C TYR A 100 26.72 -17.82 15.65
N THR A 101 27.98 -17.59 16.01
CA THR A 101 28.37 -17.39 17.41
C THR A 101 28.12 -15.97 17.89
N LEU A 102 28.12 -15.00 16.97
CA LEU A 102 27.88 -13.61 17.26
C LEU A 102 26.39 -13.28 17.07
N PRO A 103 25.81 -12.47 17.96
CA PRO A 103 24.44 -11.98 17.77
C PRO A 103 24.39 -11.03 16.57
N VAL A 104 23.23 -11.00 15.88
CA VAL A 104 22.98 -10.06 14.79
C VAL A 104 22.97 -8.63 15.35
N TYR A 105 23.57 -7.70 14.59
CA TYR A 105 23.72 -6.30 14.97
C TYR A 105 22.34 -5.66 15.23
N PRO A 106 22.14 -5.08 16.43
CA PRO A 106 20.89 -4.42 16.79
C PRO A 106 20.89 -2.95 16.34
N THR A 107 19.74 -2.43 15.97
CA THR A 107 19.59 -0.98 15.75
C THR A 107 19.74 -0.18 17.05
N GLN A 108 19.25 -0.72 18.14
CA GLN A 108 19.46 -0.25 19.52
C GLN A 108 19.31 -1.45 20.47
N PRO A 109 20.32 -1.75 21.30
CA PRO A 109 20.21 -2.82 22.27
C PRO A 109 19.27 -2.43 23.44
N PRO A 110 18.68 -3.40 24.18
CA PRO A 110 18.75 -4.84 23.90
C PRO A 110 17.71 -5.32 22.90
N ILE A 111 18.08 -6.36 22.13
CA ILE A 111 17.10 -7.11 21.33
C ILE A 111 16.40 -8.09 22.27
N PRO A 112 15.06 -8.16 22.31
CA PRO A 112 14.35 -9.24 22.99
C PRO A 112 14.78 -10.60 22.43
N SER A 113 15.24 -11.49 23.30
CA SER A 113 15.72 -12.84 22.93
C SER A 113 14.64 -13.91 22.96
N ASP A 114 13.42 -13.56 23.36
CA ASP A 114 12.30 -14.45 23.57
C ASP A 114 11.48 -14.75 22.30
N ARG A 115 11.86 -14.16 21.17
CA ARG A 115 11.15 -14.29 19.89
C ARG A 115 12.06 -14.26 18.70
N ASN A 116 11.58 -14.82 17.58
CA ASN A 116 12.25 -14.75 16.29
C ASN A 116 11.95 -13.44 15.56
N TRP A 117 12.90 -13.02 14.74
CA TRP A 117 12.82 -11.81 13.93
C TRP A 117 12.97 -12.11 12.44
N PRO A 118 12.13 -11.54 11.55
CA PRO A 118 10.88 -10.87 11.92
C PRO A 118 9.86 -11.86 12.47
N ALA A 119 8.80 -11.36 13.11
CA ALA A 119 7.72 -12.22 13.62
C ALA A 119 7.00 -13.00 12.51
N VAL A 120 6.92 -12.39 11.33
CA VAL A 120 6.39 -13.00 10.10
C VAL A 120 7.31 -12.69 8.92
N PRO A 121 7.54 -13.62 7.99
CA PRO A 121 8.46 -13.43 6.87
C PRO A 121 7.96 -12.48 5.78
N VAL A 122 6.65 -12.19 5.75
CA VAL A 122 6.02 -11.28 4.80
C VAL A 122 4.97 -10.41 5.50
N GLN A 123 4.88 -9.16 5.09
CA GLN A 123 3.92 -8.21 5.68
C GLN A 123 3.52 -7.15 4.65
N VAL A 124 2.23 -6.78 4.61
CA VAL A 124 1.79 -5.56 3.92
C VAL A 124 2.26 -4.35 4.75
N VAL A 125 3.01 -3.46 4.12
CA VAL A 125 3.64 -2.31 4.81
C VAL A 125 3.13 -0.96 4.30
N ASP A 126 2.58 -0.93 3.10
CA ASP A 126 2.07 0.30 2.50
C ASP A 126 1.02 0.00 1.45
N GLU A 127 0.09 0.90 1.28
CA GLU A 127 -0.95 0.85 0.25
C GLU A 127 -1.23 2.28 -0.22
N GLY A 128 -1.37 2.46 -1.54
CA GLY A 128 -1.63 3.78 -2.07
C GLY A 128 -1.89 3.79 -3.57
N PHE A 129 -2.19 4.96 -4.09
CA PHE A 129 -2.45 5.15 -5.51
C PHE A 129 -1.32 5.93 -6.18
N LEU A 130 -0.75 5.36 -7.22
CA LEU A 130 0.08 6.07 -8.16
C LEU A 130 -0.86 6.71 -9.20
N ASP A 131 -0.85 8.04 -9.32
CA ASP A 131 -1.66 8.85 -10.25
C ASP A 131 -3.20 8.60 -10.24
N GLY A 132 -3.72 8.06 -9.16
CA GLY A 132 -5.16 7.91 -8.89
C GLY A 132 -5.89 6.76 -9.55
N ASP A 133 -5.28 6.08 -10.50
CA ASP A 133 -5.87 4.92 -11.17
C ASP A 133 -5.10 3.62 -10.91
N ASN A 134 -3.82 3.71 -10.57
CA ASN A 134 -3.00 2.54 -10.30
C ASN A 134 -2.86 2.34 -8.79
N HIS A 135 -3.61 1.40 -8.25
CA HIS A 135 -3.55 1.03 -6.85
C HIS A 135 -2.36 0.09 -6.62
N ILE A 136 -1.47 0.46 -5.75
CA ILE A 136 -0.23 -0.25 -5.44
C ILE A 136 -0.25 -0.69 -3.98
N VAL A 137 0.03 -1.96 -3.75
CA VAL A 137 0.23 -2.53 -2.41
C VAL A 137 1.69 -2.96 -2.28
N THR A 138 2.37 -2.47 -1.25
CA THR A 138 3.76 -2.81 -0.96
C THR A 138 3.83 -3.87 0.12
N VAL A 139 4.52 -4.95 -0.19
CA VAL A 139 4.76 -6.09 0.71
C VAL A 139 6.24 -6.15 1.04
N ALA A 140 6.58 -6.12 2.32
CA ALA A 140 7.92 -6.44 2.79
C ALA A 140 8.11 -7.96 2.83
N VAL A 141 9.23 -8.43 2.30
CA VAL A 141 9.66 -9.82 2.33
C VAL A 141 11.05 -9.89 2.97
N TRP A 142 11.16 -10.62 4.05
CA TRP A 142 12.44 -10.84 4.72
C TRP A 142 13.05 -12.16 4.25
N PRO A 143 14.14 -12.11 3.46
CA PRO A 143 14.85 -13.33 3.07
C PRO A 143 15.55 -13.99 4.25
N ILE A 144 15.69 -13.27 5.37
CA ILE A 144 16.39 -13.75 6.56
C ILE A 144 15.49 -13.66 7.78
N SER A 145 15.44 -14.75 8.56
CA SER A 145 14.95 -14.75 9.94
C SER A 145 16.09 -15.05 10.90
N TYR A 146 16.06 -14.43 12.06
CA TYR A 146 17.02 -14.61 13.13
C TYR A 146 16.34 -15.05 14.41
N ALA A 147 16.84 -16.14 14.99
CA ALA A 147 16.44 -16.67 16.29
C ALA A 147 17.54 -16.35 17.32
N PRO A 148 17.41 -15.29 18.16
CA PRO A 148 18.46 -14.86 19.09
C PRO A 148 18.85 -15.92 20.11
N THR A 149 17.89 -16.73 20.59
CA THR A 149 18.13 -17.78 21.59
C THR A 149 19.13 -18.83 21.10
N ASP A 150 19.06 -19.19 19.83
CA ASP A 150 19.84 -20.27 19.24
C ASP A 150 21.02 -19.78 18.40
N GLY A 151 21.09 -18.45 18.14
CA GLY A 151 22.03 -17.86 17.20
C GLY A 151 21.77 -18.33 15.76
N GLU A 152 20.56 -18.83 15.48
CA GLU A 152 20.22 -19.38 14.18
C GLU A 152 19.71 -18.31 13.23
N ILE A 153 20.26 -18.33 12.02
CA ILE A 153 19.82 -17.53 10.89
C ILE A 153 19.22 -18.48 9.87
N LEU A 154 17.96 -18.29 9.56
CA LEU A 154 17.26 -18.99 8.51
C LEU A 154 17.25 -18.12 7.25
N PHE A 155 17.95 -18.55 6.21
CA PHE A 155 17.94 -17.90 4.90
C PHE A 155 16.92 -18.55 3.97
N ARG A 156 16.09 -17.73 3.31
CA ARG A 156 15.09 -18.17 2.33
C ARG A 156 15.62 -17.98 0.93
N ASN A 157 15.90 -19.09 0.25
CA ASN A 157 16.35 -19.06 -1.16
C ASN A 157 15.19 -18.71 -2.10
N SER A 158 13.97 -19.12 -1.73
CA SER A 158 12.75 -18.71 -2.43
C SER A 158 11.59 -18.54 -1.46
N VAL A 159 10.71 -17.58 -1.76
CA VAL A 159 9.48 -17.31 -1.00
C VAL A 159 8.34 -17.15 -1.98
N ASN A 160 7.34 -18.02 -1.90
CA ASN A 160 6.09 -17.88 -2.66
C ASN A 160 5.13 -16.99 -1.88
N VAL A 161 5.05 -15.74 -2.28
CA VAL A 161 4.19 -14.72 -1.67
C VAL A 161 2.82 -14.76 -2.33
N ARG A 162 1.76 -14.82 -1.53
CA ARG A 162 0.38 -14.68 -1.98
C ARG A 162 -0.24 -13.47 -1.32
N LEU A 163 -0.72 -12.54 -2.14
CA LEU A 163 -1.52 -11.38 -1.75
C LEU A 163 -2.99 -11.68 -2.05
N ASP A 164 -3.80 -11.77 -1.01
CA ASP A 164 -5.24 -11.91 -1.10
C ASP A 164 -5.90 -10.55 -0.86
N TYR A 165 -7.00 -10.26 -1.57
CA TYR A 165 -7.76 -9.03 -1.42
C TYR A 165 -9.22 -9.22 -1.81
N SER A 166 -10.07 -8.35 -1.28
CA SER A 166 -11.49 -8.28 -1.63
C SER A 166 -11.69 -7.19 -2.68
N VAL A 167 -12.55 -7.45 -3.66
CA VAL A 167 -13.01 -6.43 -4.62
C VAL A 167 -14.43 -6.05 -4.27
N LYS A 168 -14.67 -4.79 -3.94
CA LYS A 168 -16.03 -4.29 -3.71
C LYS A 168 -16.73 -4.17 -5.05
N ASN A 169 -17.81 -4.94 -5.23
CA ASN A 169 -18.64 -4.85 -6.44
C ASN A 169 -19.07 -3.40 -6.68
N ALA A 170 -19.13 -3.00 -7.94
CA ALA A 170 -19.40 -1.65 -8.43
C ALA A 170 -20.73 -0.98 -7.98
N GLY A 171 -21.47 -1.58 -7.03
CA GLY A 171 -22.68 -1.07 -6.40
C GLY A 171 -22.50 -0.44 -5.02
N SER A 172 -21.29 -0.45 -4.44
CA SER A 172 -21.01 0.20 -3.17
C SER A 172 -20.71 1.69 -3.38
N GLU A 173 -21.47 2.56 -2.74
CA GLU A 173 -21.51 4.03 -2.93
C GLU A 173 -20.24 4.81 -2.59
N ASN A 174 -19.11 4.16 -2.32
CA ASN A 174 -17.83 4.84 -2.06
C ASN A 174 -16.70 4.26 -2.88
N PRO A 175 -16.46 4.72 -4.12
CA PRO A 175 -15.10 4.67 -4.68
C PRO A 175 -14.22 5.44 -3.69
N SER A 176 -13.06 4.85 -3.28
CA SER A 176 -12.22 5.50 -2.29
C SER A 176 -12.04 6.99 -2.65
N ARG A 177 -12.28 7.89 -1.71
CA ARG A 177 -12.16 9.34 -1.94
C ARG A 177 -10.77 9.71 -2.44
N LEU A 178 -9.75 8.95 -2.05
CA LEU A 178 -8.36 9.04 -2.55
C LEU A 178 -8.28 8.92 -4.07
N ARG A 179 -9.02 7.98 -4.68
CA ARG A 179 -9.09 7.83 -6.14
C ARG A 179 -9.69 9.06 -6.82
N ALA A 180 -10.73 9.64 -6.24
CA ALA A 180 -11.39 10.82 -6.81
C ALA A 180 -10.49 12.07 -6.76
N ILE A 181 -9.67 12.20 -5.72
CA ILE A 181 -8.73 13.31 -5.53
C ILE A 181 -7.55 13.16 -6.47
N SER A 182 -6.93 11.99 -6.51
CA SER A 182 -5.80 11.73 -7.39
C SER A 182 -6.16 11.91 -8.88
N ARG A 183 -7.38 11.51 -9.29
CA ARG A 183 -7.86 11.79 -10.65
C ARG A 183 -8.08 13.27 -10.98
N ARG A 184 -8.32 14.10 -9.95
CA ARG A 184 -8.41 15.56 -10.15
C ARG A 184 -7.05 16.20 -10.30
N ALA A 185 -6.04 15.70 -9.57
CA ALA A 185 -4.68 16.19 -9.60
C ALA A 185 -3.94 15.83 -10.89
N THR A 186 -4.23 14.65 -11.46
CA THR A 186 -3.63 14.20 -12.72
C THR A 186 -4.58 14.51 -13.88
N GLY A 187 -4.27 15.50 -14.70
CA GLY A 187 -4.99 15.76 -15.94
C GLY A 187 -5.05 14.48 -16.80
N ARG A 188 -6.04 14.39 -17.70
CA ARG A 188 -6.29 13.21 -18.56
C ARG A 188 -5.05 12.68 -19.32
N ASN A 189 -4.04 13.51 -19.52
CA ASN A 189 -2.81 13.14 -20.23
C ASN A 189 -1.82 12.34 -19.38
N ASN A 190 -1.94 12.35 -18.04
CA ASN A 190 -1.00 11.66 -17.14
C ASN A 190 -1.39 10.21 -16.83
N VAL A 191 -2.63 9.79 -17.12
CA VAL A 191 -3.10 8.41 -16.86
C VAL A 191 -2.25 7.38 -17.59
N ARG A 192 -1.82 7.68 -18.84
CA ARG A 192 -0.95 6.78 -19.60
C ARG A 192 0.45 6.71 -18.99
N TRP A 193 1.00 7.84 -18.57
CA TRP A 193 2.34 7.88 -17.94
C TRP A 193 2.37 7.10 -16.64
N GLY A 194 1.41 7.29 -15.77
CA GLY A 194 1.35 6.59 -14.50
C GLY A 194 1.17 5.09 -14.67
N ARG A 195 0.43 4.65 -15.70
CA ARG A 195 0.32 3.21 -16.02
C ARG A 195 1.66 2.61 -16.47
N GLU A 196 2.40 3.31 -17.33
CA GLU A 196 3.73 2.86 -17.75
C GLU A 196 4.73 2.87 -16.60
N GLU A 197 4.64 3.86 -15.70
CA GLU A 197 5.48 3.88 -14.50
C GLU A 197 5.10 2.76 -13.52
N ALA A 198 3.81 2.52 -13.31
CA ALA A 198 3.34 1.39 -12.51
C ALA A 198 3.91 0.06 -13.02
N LYS A 199 3.89 -0.17 -14.34
CA LYS A 199 4.46 -1.39 -14.96
C LYS A 199 5.94 -1.58 -14.67
N ARG A 200 6.69 -0.51 -14.47
CA ARG A 200 8.13 -0.58 -14.17
C ARG A 200 8.44 -0.97 -12.74
N ILE A 201 7.55 -0.64 -11.82
CA ILE A 201 7.81 -0.77 -10.37
C ILE A 201 7.12 -1.97 -9.73
N VAL A 202 6.13 -2.57 -10.41
CA VAL A 202 5.38 -3.70 -9.84
C VAL A 202 5.88 -5.05 -10.31
N VAL A 203 5.62 -6.09 -9.53
CA VAL A 203 6.00 -7.48 -9.85
C VAL A 203 5.00 -8.18 -10.77
N ASN A 204 3.81 -7.60 -11.01
CA ASN A 204 2.75 -8.14 -11.84
C ASN A 204 2.31 -7.20 -12.99
N PRO A 205 3.23 -6.67 -13.81
CA PRO A 205 2.93 -5.65 -14.81
C PRO A 205 1.91 -6.11 -15.87
N ALA A 206 1.88 -7.40 -16.19
CA ALA A 206 0.94 -7.94 -17.19
C ALA A 206 -0.53 -7.85 -16.74
N GLN A 207 -0.80 -7.74 -15.44
CA GLN A 207 -2.17 -7.67 -14.91
C GLN A 207 -2.74 -6.25 -14.94
N ILE A 208 -1.89 -5.21 -15.02
CA ILE A 208 -2.32 -3.79 -14.98
C ILE A 208 -3.34 -3.47 -16.07
N ASP A 209 -3.14 -3.99 -17.28
CA ASP A 209 -4.04 -3.71 -18.40
C ASP A 209 -5.42 -4.36 -18.23
N GLY A 210 -5.50 -5.44 -17.42
CA GLY A 210 -6.75 -6.10 -17.06
C GLY A 210 -7.52 -5.39 -15.93
N PHE A 211 -6.87 -4.52 -15.17
CA PHE A 211 -7.52 -3.71 -14.15
C PHE A 211 -8.17 -2.50 -14.82
N ALA A 212 -9.35 -2.72 -15.44
CA ALA A 212 -10.06 -1.65 -16.10
C ALA A 212 -10.31 -0.48 -15.13
N PRO A 213 -10.10 0.77 -15.56
CA PRO A 213 -10.59 1.89 -14.80
C PRO A 213 -12.11 1.74 -14.73
N THR A 214 -12.65 1.62 -13.52
CA THR A 214 -14.10 1.58 -13.35
C THR A 214 -14.62 2.90 -13.93
N THR A 215 -15.22 2.85 -15.09
CA THR A 215 -15.96 3.96 -15.68
C THR A 215 -17.19 4.18 -14.83
N ALA A 216 -17.01 4.76 -13.63
CA ALA A 216 -18.11 5.35 -12.94
C ALA A 216 -18.62 6.45 -13.85
N THR A 217 -19.73 6.17 -14.54
CA THR A 217 -20.53 7.17 -15.25
C THR A 217 -20.92 8.20 -14.19
N ARG A 218 -20.16 9.28 -14.14
CA ARG A 218 -20.45 10.37 -13.22
C ARG A 218 -21.74 11.01 -13.67
N SER A 219 -22.80 10.79 -12.93
CA SER A 219 -23.86 11.78 -12.84
C SER A 219 -23.19 13.08 -12.44
N ALA A 220 -23.19 14.07 -13.33
CA ALA A 220 -22.65 15.38 -13.05
C ALA A 220 -23.56 16.04 -12.00
N SER A 221 -23.27 15.83 -10.72
CA SER A 221 -23.78 16.75 -9.71
C SER A 221 -23.23 18.14 -10.04
N PRO A 222 -24.06 19.20 -9.96
CA PRO A 222 -23.59 20.55 -10.21
C PRO A 222 -22.44 20.84 -9.27
N ARG A 223 -21.27 21.05 -9.86
CA ARG A 223 -20.02 21.30 -9.16
C ARG A 223 -20.12 22.67 -8.53
N THR A 224 -20.08 22.78 -7.24
CA THR A 224 -19.73 24.01 -6.56
C THR A 224 -18.37 24.42 -7.11
N VAL A 225 -18.29 25.60 -7.71
CA VAL A 225 -17.02 26.11 -8.28
C VAL A 225 -16.08 26.34 -7.12
N THR A 226 -15.04 25.51 -7.01
CA THR A 226 -13.97 25.74 -6.04
C THR A 226 -13.36 27.10 -6.33
N THR A 227 -13.26 27.96 -5.34
CA THR A 227 -12.70 29.32 -5.48
C THR A 227 -11.18 29.34 -5.67
N LEU A 228 -10.53 28.18 -5.46
CA LEU A 228 -9.09 28.04 -5.67
C LEU A 228 -8.76 27.73 -7.13
N PRO A 229 -7.71 28.36 -7.67
CA PRO A 229 -7.27 28.13 -9.04
C PRO A 229 -6.74 26.70 -9.22
N ASP A 230 -7.01 26.12 -10.39
CA ASP A 230 -6.55 24.79 -10.80
C ASP A 230 -5.34 24.94 -11.72
N PHE A 231 -4.15 24.58 -11.23
CA PHE A 231 -2.90 24.63 -11.97
C PHE A 231 -2.36 23.22 -12.23
N GLU A 232 -1.73 23.00 -13.39
CA GLU A 232 -0.98 21.75 -13.67
C GLU A 232 0.25 21.60 -12.77
N TYR A 233 0.85 22.74 -12.40
CA TYR A 233 1.97 22.80 -11.46
C TYR A 233 1.63 23.78 -10.34
N THR A 234 1.30 23.22 -9.17
CA THR A 234 0.92 24.02 -8.00
C THR A 234 2.03 23.98 -6.96
N VAL A 235 2.43 25.14 -6.48
CA VAL A 235 3.22 25.28 -5.25
C VAL A 235 2.26 25.59 -4.11
N VAL A 236 2.23 24.75 -3.09
CA VAL A 236 1.49 25.00 -1.86
C VAL A 236 2.46 25.56 -0.82
N THR A 237 2.20 26.75 -0.32
CA THR A 237 3.04 27.42 0.67
C THR A 237 2.22 28.41 1.48
N ASN A 238 2.79 28.98 2.53
CA ASN A 238 2.14 30.07 3.25
C ASN A 238 2.24 31.40 2.47
N ARG A 239 1.41 32.37 2.85
CA ARG A 239 1.33 33.69 2.17
C ARG A 239 2.63 34.47 2.26
N GLU A 240 3.39 34.29 3.33
CA GLU A 240 4.67 34.98 3.56
C GLU A 240 5.74 34.49 2.58
N LEU A 241 5.80 33.18 2.32
CA LEU A 241 6.80 32.59 1.43
C LEU A 241 6.37 32.59 -0.04
N ALA A 242 5.11 32.85 -0.37
CA ALA A 242 4.59 32.81 -1.73
C ALA A 242 5.44 33.57 -2.75
N PRO A 243 5.92 34.83 -2.46
CA PRO A 243 6.75 35.59 -3.39
C PRO A 243 8.09 34.92 -3.73
N ALA A 244 8.64 34.12 -2.84
CA ALA A 244 9.89 33.39 -3.09
C ALA A 244 9.82 32.42 -4.26
N PHE A 245 8.61 31.99 -4.63
CA PHE A 245 8.37 31.04 -5.72
C PHE A 245 8.07 31.69 -7.07
N ASP A 246 7.96 33.03 -7.17
CA ASP A 246 7.62 33.72 -8.41
C ASP A 246 8.53 33.35 -9.57
N ARG A 247 9.85 33.25 -9.32
CA ARG A 247 10.82 32.86 -10.33
C ARG A 247 10.60 31.41 -10.83
N LEU A 248 10.30 30.49 -9.93
CA LEU A 248 10.01 29.09 -10.27
C LEU A 248 8.71 29.00 -11.08
N ILE A 249 7.68 29.67 -10.64
CA ILE A 249 6.38 29.73 -11.33
C ILE A 249 6.55 30.34 -12.72
N GLY A 250 7.27 31.47 -12.84
CA GLY A 250 7.58 32.07 -14.12
C GLY A 250 8.31 31.12 -15.08
N TRP A 251 9.30 30.40 -14.56
CA TRP A 251 10.02 29.40 -15.35
C TRP A 251 9.12 28.24 -15.80
N LYS A 252 8.23 27.74 -14.95
CA LYS A 252 7.27 26.68 -15.30
C LYS A 252 6.30 27.13 -16.38
N ARG A 253 5.81 28.39 -16.28
CA ARG A 253 4.94 28.99 -17.33
C ARG A 253 5.65 29.10 -18.68
N GLN A 254 6.94 29.49 -18.68
CA GLN A 254 7.75 29.51 -19.90
C GLN A 254 7.94 28.14 -20.54
N LYS A 255 7.86 27.05 -19.74
CA LYS A 255 7.87 25.66 -20.22
C LYS A 255 6.51 25.17 -20.70
N GLY A 256 5.48 26.02 -20.68
CA GLY A 256 4.14 25.68 -21.17
C GLY A 256 3.19 25.09 -20.12
N TYR A 257 3.58 25.05 -18.85
CA TYR A 257 2.69 24.58 -17.79
C TYR A 257 1.76 25.71 -17.32
N SER A 258 0.51 25.38 -17.05
CA SER A 258 -0.33 26.20 -16.17
C SER A 258 0.23 26.08 -14.75
N ALA A 259 0.84 27.13 -14.21
CA ALA A 259 1.55 27.08 -12.93
C ALA A 259 1.17 28.25 -12.02
N GLY A 260 1.07 27.99 -10.71
CA GLY A 260 0.75 29.01 -9.74
C GLY A 260 1.06 28.60 -8.31
N VAL A 261 0.87 29.55 -7.40
CA VAL A 261 0.96 29.36 -5.96
C VAL A 261 -0.45 29.31 -5.38
N VAL A 262 -0.70 28.37 -4.50
CA VAL A 262 -1.89 28.30 -3.65
C VAL A 262 -1.43 28.42 -2.21
N CYS A 263 -1.96 29.42 -1.50
CA CYS A 263 -1.60 29.62 -0.11
C CYS A 263 -2.34 28.66 0.81
N ILE A 264 -1.63 28.13 1.81
CA ILE A 264 -2.19 27.24 2.84
C ILE A 264 -3.41 27.89 3.50
N GLU A 265 -3.33 29.20 3.77
CA GLU A 265 -4.42 29.95 4.38
C GLU A 265 -5.69 29.94 3.52
N ASP A 266 -5.54 29.96 2.19
CA ASP A 266 -6.69 29.91 1.27
C ASP A 266 -7.30 28.49 1.21
N ILE A 267 -6.46 27.45 1.34
CA ILE A 267 -6.93 26.04 1.45
C ILE A 267 -7.70 25.86 2.75
N LEU A 268 -7.14 26.34 3.88
CA LEU A 268 -7.78 26.19 5.19
C LEU A 268 -9.10 26.96 5.29
N ALA A 269 -9.20 28.10 4.59
CA ALA A 269 -10.42 28.88 4.53
C ALA A 269 -11.47 28.35 3.54
N CYS A 270 -11.08 27.44 2.65
CA CYS A 270 -11.97 26.94 1.62
C CYS A 270 -12.90 25.84 2.18
N PRO A 271 -14.23 25.99 2.12
CA PRO A 271 -15.17 25.03 2.67
C PRO A 271 -15.17 23.69 1.92
N ASP A 272 -14.58 23.64 0.71
CA ASP A 272 -14.50 22.41 -0.09
C ASP A 272 -13.39 21.46 0.40
N PHE A 273 -12.48 21.95 1.24
CA PHE A 273 -11.42 21.15 1.86
C PHE A 273 -11.75 20.92 3.32
N GLN A 274 -12.09 19.68 3.64
CA GLN A 274 -12.43 19.28 5.01
C GLN A 274 -11.47 18.22 5.50
N GLY A 275 -11.06 18.31 6.77
CA GLY A 275 -10.31 17.29 7.47
C GLY A 275 -11.17 16.07 7.83
N GLY A 276 -10.55 14.99 8.26
CA GLY A 276 -11.22 13.80 8.78
C GLY A 276 -11.80 12.83 7.74
N ASP A 277 -11.77 13.20 6.47
CA ASP A 277 -12.52 12.52 5.41
C ASP A 277 -11.70 11.56 4.55
N LEU A 278 -10.38 11.73 4.45
CA LEU A 278 -9.61 11.15 3.36
C LEU A 278 -8.52 10.17 3.78
N VAL A 279 -7.69 10.54 4.73
CA VAL A 279 -6.51 9.77 5.13
C VAL A 279 -6.43 9.59 6.65
N SER A 280 -7.05 10.45 7.41
CA SER A 280 -7.13 10.34 8.86
C SER A 280 -8.50 10.75 9.37
N ASN A 281 -8.98 10.10 10.44
CA ASN A 281 -10.20 10.49 11.15
C ASN A 281 -10.01 11.78 11.97
N ILE A 282 -8.89 12.49 11.78
CA ILE A 282 -8.55 13.70 12.50
C ILE A 282 -8.95 14.90 11.65
N ASP A 283 -9.88 15.70 12.15
CA ASP A 283 -10.26 16.99 11.55
C ASP A 283 -9.27 18.06 12.03
N ASP A 284 -8.15 18.16 11.31
CA ASP A 284 -7.11 19.13 11.54
C ASP A 284 -6.67 19.82 10.24
N ASP A 285 -5.85 20.86 10.35
CA ASP A 285 -5.34 21.60 9.20
C ASP A 285 -4.48 20.73 8.27
N ALA A 286 -3.80 19.74 8.81
CA ALA A 286 -3.05 18.78 7.99
C ALA A 286 -3.97 17.86 7.18
N GLY A 287 -5.14 17.50 7.70
CA GLY A 287 -6.18 16.77 6.99
C GLY A 287 -6.75 17.52 5.79
N LYS A 288 -6.89 18.87 5.91
CA LYS A 288 -7.34 19.72 4.81
C LYS A 288 -6.33 19.85 3.68
N LEU A 289 -5.03 19.70 4.00
CA LEU A 289 -3.94 19.77 3.02
C LEU A 289 -3.68 18.44 2.30
N ARG A 290 -4.17 17.34 2.82
CA ARG A 290 -4.06 15.98 2.22
C ARG A 290 -5.18 15.72 1.25
#